data_b0fd40a5c62fca5334c1fee61c2049d4
#
_entry.id   b0fd40a5c62fca5334c1fee61c2049d4
#
_cell.length_a   1.000
_cell.length_b   1.000
_cell.length_c   1.000
_cell.angle_alpha   90.00
_cell.angle_beta   90.00
_cell.angle_gamma   90.00
#
_symmetry.space_group_name_H-M   'P 1'
#
loop_
_entity.id
_entity.type
_entity.pdbx_description
1 polymer ?
#
loop_
_entity_poly.entity_id
_entity_poly.type
_entity_poly.pdbx_seq_one_letter_code
_entity_poly.pdbx_strand_id
1 'polypeptide(L)'
;MDVVWAEWQSAGRGQRGHSWHSVENENLTFSVVLEPHFLPIVEQFLLSEVVALALVATMREWDIECRIKWTNDIYAGDKKIVGVLIEHSLSTDRIERTIVGIGINVNQLKFPADLPNPTSMAVECGRVLDREEVLRSFMRHLESLYGALERGEKGALEERYRATMYHLGEEHTYAYSSGERFRATIRGVRPSGELRLEHADGTVREYAFKEVEFVLPHKENKN
;
A
#
# COMPACT_ATOMS: atom_id res chain seq x y z
N MET A 1 -16.12 -12.45 -2.46
CA MET A 1 -15.07 -11.87 -1.58
C MET A 1 -15.53 -12.02 -0.14
N ASP A 2 -14.74 -12.65 0.72
CA ASP A 2 -15.02 -12.76 2.13
C ASP A 2 -14.19 -11.73 2.89
N VAL A 3 -14.77 -11.15 3.95
CA VAL A 3 -14.11 -10.14 4.79
C VAL A 3 -14.09 -10.63 6.23
N VAL A 4 -12.93 -10.59 6.86
CA VAL A 4 -12.74 -10.87 8.29
C VAL A 4 -12.17 -9.65 8.97
N TRP A 5 -12.93 -9.04 9.85
CA TRP A 5 -12.53 -7.86 10.64
C TRP A 5 -12.21 -8.26 12.07
N ALA A 6 -11.09 -7.75 12.61
CA ALA A 6 -10.71 -7.89 14.01
C ALA A 6 -10.67 -6.51 14.68
N GLU A 7 -11.34 -6.38 15.83
CA GLU A 7 -11.32 -5.15 16.63
C GLU A 7 -9.94 -4.89 17.22
N TRP A 8 -9.21 -5.95 17.51
CA TRP A 8 -7.86 -5.91 18.04
C TRP A 8 -7.05 -7.14 17.63
N GLN A 9 -5.73 -6.95 17.48
CA GLN A 9 -4.76 -8.00 17.19
C GLN A 9 -3.62 -7.98 18.21
N SER A 10 -3.38 -9.10 18.91
CA SER A 10 -2.26 -9.26 19.85
C SER A 10 -0.90 -9.35 19.15
N ALA A 11 -0.89 -9.78 17.89
CA ALA A 11 0.31 -10.00 17.09
C ALA A 11 0.07 -9.60 15.62
N GLY A 12 -0.30 -8.32 15.39
CA GLY A 12 -0.50 -7.80 14.04
C GLY A 12 0.78 -7.91 13.21
N ARG A 13 0.68 -8.50 12.03
CA ARG A 13 1.80 -8.71 11.11
C ARG A 13 1.84 -7.64 10.02
N GLY A 14 3.01 -7.10 9.78
CA GLY A 14 3.34 -6.31 8.60
C GLY A 14 4.25 -7.09 7.66
N GLN A 15 4.71 -6.45 6.60
CA GLN A 15 5.70 -7.03 5.71
C GLN A 15 7.06 -7.20 6.41
N ARG A 16 7.86 -8.19 5.98
CA ARG A 16 9.26 -8.40 6.40
C ARG A 16 9.46 -8.68 7.90
N GLY A 17 8.45 -9.18 8.59
CA GLY A 17 8.54 -9.40 10.04
C GLY A 17 8.31 -8.14 10.88
N HIS A 18 7.97 -7.02 10.26
CA HIS A 18 7.47 -5.85 11.01
C HIS A 18 6.11 -6.16 11.63
N SER A 19 5.85 -5.57 12.80
CA SER A 19 4.55 -5.62 13.43
C SER A 19 3.63 -4.51 12.90
N TRP A 20 2.32 -4.77 12.87
CA TRP A 20 1.31 -3.74 12.72
C TRP A 20 0.75 -3.39 14.10
N HIS A 21 0.85 -2.13 14.48
CA HIS A 21 0.34 -1.60 15.73
C HIS A 21 -1.03 -0.97 15.52
N SER A 22 -2.02 -1.38 16.30
CA SER A 22 -3.37 -0.82 16.26
C SER A 22 -3.93 -0.72 17.67
N VAL A 23 -4.52 0.44 18.01
CA VAL A 23 -5.28 0.60 19.25
C VAL A 23 -6.66 0.01 19.04
N GLU A 24 -7.16 -0.71 20.06
CA GLU A 24 -8.47 -1.33 20.06
C GLU A 24 -9.57 -0.30 19.79
N ASN A 25 -10.51 -0.63 18.92
CA ASN A 25 -11.65 0.20 18.53
C ASN A 25 -11.33 1.54 17.86
N GLU A 26 -10.07 1.87 17.58
CA GLU A 26 -9.71 3.12 16.90
C GLU A 26 -9.47 2.96 15.39
N ASN A 27 -9.03 1.79 14.95
CA ASN A 27 -8.59 1.54 13.58
C ASN A 27 -9.39 0.41 12.91
N LEU A 28 -9.13 0.21 11.63
CA LEU A 28 -9.60 -0.96 10.89
C LEU A 28 -8.44 -1.92 10.68
N THR A 29 -8.59 -3.16 11.15
CA THR A 29 -7.68 -4.26 10.88
C THR A 29 -8.49 -5.44 10.37
N PHE A 30 -8.38 -5.72 9.09
CA PHE A 30 -9.21 -6.73 8.42
C PHE A 30 -8.45 -7.44 7.31
N SER A 31 -8.98 -8.57 6.88
CA SER A 31 -8.48 -9.30 5.71
C SER A 31 -9.60 -9.51 4.71
N VAL A 32 -9.27 -9.41 3.44
CA VAL A 32 -10.15 -9.77 2.32
C VAL A 32 -9.58 -11.00 1.64
N VAL A 33 -10.45 -11.97 1.35
CA VAL A 33 -10.10 -13.18 0.60
C VAL A 33 -10.58 -13.02 -0.83
N LEU A 34 -9.64 -13.14 -1.78
CA LEU A 34 -9.88 -13.12 -3.22
C LEU A 34 -9.52 -14.48 -3.82
N GLU A 35 -10.21 -14.87 -4.87
CA GLU A 35 -9.94 -16.08 -5.66
C GLU A 35 -9.73 -15.70 -7.13
N PRO A 36 -8.57 -15.11 -7.48
CA PRO A 36 -8.31 -14.56 -8.81
C PRO A 36 -7.83 -15.65 -9.79
N HIS A 37 -8.64 -16.69 -9.99
CA HIS A 37 -8.32 -17.82 -10.88
C HIS A 37 -8.10 -17.42 -12.34
N PHE A 38 -8.58 -16.24 -12.75
CA PHE A 38 -8.41 -15.67 -14.08
C PHE A 38 -7.02 -15.03 -14.27
N LEU A 39 -6.25 -14.81 -13.18
CA LEU A 39 -5.00 -14.04 -13.24
C LEU A 39 -3.79 -14.99 -13.29
N PRO A 40 -2.91 -14.89 -14.31
CA PRO A 40 -1.63 -15.59 -14.32
C PRO A 40 -0.72 -15.17 -13.15
N ILE A 41 0.07 -16.10 -12.62
CA ILE A 41 0.99 -15.84 -11.49
C ILE A 41 1.94 -14.68 -11.79
N VAL A 42 2.43 -14.56 -13.02
CA VAL A 42 3.36 -13.49 -13.44
C VAL A 42 2.74 -12.09 -13.40
N GLU A 43 1.42 -12.00 -13.30
CA GLU A 43 0.65 -10.75 -13.22
C GLU A 43 0.10 -10.50 -11.80
N GLN A 44 0.56 -11.24 -10.81
CA GLN A 44 0.05 -11.14 -9.42
C GLN A 44 0.11 -9.73 -8.84
N PHE A 45 1.03 -8.88 -9.32
CA PHE A 45 1.17 -7.51 -8.82
C PHE A 45 -0.04 -6.63 -9.13
N LEU A 46 -0.82 -6.94 -10.18
CA LEU A 46 -2.08 -6.25 -10.47
C LEU A 46 -3.08 -6.30 -9.31
N LEU A 47 -3.02 -7.34 -8.45
CA LEU A 47 -3.85 -7.38 -7.24
C LEU A 47 -3.40 -6.32 -6.23
N SER A 48 -2.09 -6.08 -6.09
CA SER A 48 -1.56 -4.99 -5.26
C SER A 48 -1.99 -3.63 -5.79
N GLU A 49 -1.98 -3.45 -7.12
CA GLU A 49 -2.43 -2.20 -7.76
C GLU A 49 -3.91 -1.94 -7.51
N VAL A 50 -4.77 -2.95 -7.71
CA VAL A 50 -6.21 -2.84 -7.47
C VAL A 50 -6.52 -2.48 -6.02
N VAL A 51 -5.89 -3.16 -5.06
CA VAL A 51 -6.06 -2.90 -3.63
C VAL A 51 -5.60 -1.49 -3.25
N ALA A 52 -4.43 -1.09 -3.71
CA ALA A 52 -3.88 0.24 -3.42
C ALA A 52 -4.74 1.36 -4.02
N LEU A 53 -5.21 1.20 -5.26
CA LEU A 53 -6.13 2.13 -5.90
C LEU A 53 -7.47 2.23 -5.17
N ALA A 54 -8.02 1.10 -4.68
CA ALA A 54 -9.24 1.09 -3.89
C ALA A 54 -9.07 1.88 -2.59
N LEU A 55 -7.93 1.70 -1.90
CA LEU A 55 -7.61 2.44 -0.68
C LEU A 55 -7.48 3.94 -0.95
N VAL A 56 -6.78 4.35 -2.01
CA VAL A 56 -6.67 5.77 -2.38
C VAL A 56 -8.03 6.36 -2.73
N ALA A 57 -8.88 5.63 -3.47
CA ALA A 57 -10.24 6.07 -3.78
C ALA A 57 -11.09 6.22 -2.52
N THR A 58 -10.93 5.31 -1.56
CA THR A 58 -11.58 5.39 -0.25
C THR A 58 -11.16 6.67 0.49
N MET A 59 -9.87 6.94 0.63
CA MET A 59 -9.37 8.13 1.33
C MET A 59 -9.92 9.43 0.74
N ARG A 60 -10.06 9.48 -0.58
CA ARG A 60 -10.60 10.65 -1.30
C ARG A 60 -12.04 10.97 -0.95
N GLU A 61 -12.88 10.01 -0.54
CA GLU A 61 -14.25 10.26 -0.07
C GLU A 61 -14.30 11.10 1.22
N TRP A 62 -13.18 11.17 1.95
CA TRP A 62 -13.00 12.02 3.14
C TRP A 62 -12.04 13.19 2.90
N ASP A 63 -11.85 13.60 1.63
CA ASP A 63 -10.97 14.70 1.21
C ASP A 63 -9.50 14.51 1.64
N ILE A 64 -9.05 13.25 1.81
CA ILE A 64 -7.67 12.93 2.16
C ILE A 64 -6.92 12.56 0.87
N GLU A 65 -6.02 13.45 0.43
CA GLU A 65 -5.16 13.20 -0.73
C GLU A 65 -4.04 12.23 -0.35
N CYS A 66 -4.04 11.07 -1.02
CA CYS A 66 -3.09 10.00 -0.78
C CYS A 66 -2.31 9.58 -2.02
N ARG A 67 -1.12 9.04 -1.79
CA ARG A 67 -0.24 8.45 -2.79
C ARG A 67 0.14 7.03 -2.39
N ILE A 68 0.48 6.21 -3.39
CA ILE A 68 0.87 4.81 -3.20
C ILE A 68 2.39 4.75 -3.11
N LYS A 69 2.91 4.48 -1.92
CA LYS A 69 4.33 4.20 -1.74
C LYS A 69 4.58 2.71 -2.03
N TRP A 70 5.37 2.48 -3.06
CA TRP A 70 5.74 1.12 -3.48
C TRP A 70 6.34 0.33 -2.30
N THR A 71 5.88 -0.86 -1.98
CA THR A 71 4.98 -1.70 -2.82
C THR A 71 3.49 -1.45 -2.57
N ASN A 72 3.03 -1.28 -1.33
CA ASN A 72 1.62 -1.36 -0.92
C ASN A 72 1.28 -0.51 0.31
N ASP A 73 2.07 0.50 0.62
CA ASP A 73 1.73 1.46 1.68
C ASP A 73 1.00 2.66 1.08
N ILE A 74 0.01 3.17 1.80
CA ILE A 74 -0.68 4.41 1.42
C ILE A 74 -0.20 5.54 2.33
N TYR A 75 0.17 6.64 1.70
CA TYR A 75 0.73 7.82 2.34
C TYR A 75 -0.16 9.03 2.12
N ALA A 76 -0.43 9.79 3.20
CA ALA A 76 -0.97 11.14 3.16
C ALA A 76 0.20 12.12 3.39
N GLY A 77 0.58 12.88 2.35
CA GLY A 77 1.88 13.55 2.34
C GLY A 77 3.01 12.55 2.56
N ASP A 78 3.89 12.82 3.54
CA ASP A 78 5.01 11.94 3.90
C ASP A 78 4.69 10.98 5.07
N LYS A 79 3.40 10.78 5.39
CA LYS A 79 2.99 9.98 6.55
C LYS A 79 2.19 8.76 6.11
N LYS A 80 2.51 7.62 6.72
CA LYS A 80 1.82 6.36 6.47
C LYS A 80 0.45 6.33 7.15
N ILE A 81 -0.61 6.13 6.37
CA ILE A 81 -2.00 6.02 6.82
C ILE A 81 -2.54 4.58 6.72
N VAL A 82 -2.06 3.80 5.74
CA VAL A 82 -2.45 2.39 5.54
C VAL A 82 -1.23 1.52 5.29
N GLY A 83 -1.25 0.31 5.84
CA GLY A 83 -0.35 -0.78 5.49
C GLY A 83 -1.11 -1.96 4.92
N VAL A 84 -0.55 -2.59 3.89
CA VAL A 84 -1.14 -3.77 3.24
C VAL A 84 -0.14 -4.92 3.24
N LEU A 85 -0.63 -6.12 3.53
CA LEU A 85 0.10 -7.39 3.42
C LEU A 85 -0.67 -8.32 2.51
N ILE A 86 -0.09 -8.70 1.38
CA ILE A 86 -0.71 -9.61 0.42
C ILE A 86 0.05 -10.93 0.43
N GLU A 87 -0.68 -12.02 0.63
CA GLU A 87 -0.17 -13.39 0.65
C GLU A 87 -0.96 -14.24 -0.35
N HIS A 88 -0.25 -14.95 -1.24
CA HIS A 88 -0.86 -15.80 -2.26
C HIS A 88 -0.67 -17.27 -1.95
N SER A 89 -1.73 -18.06 -2.15
CA SER A 89 -1.66 -19.50 -2.26
C SER A 89 -1.68 -19.85 -3.74
N LEU A 90 -0.66 -20.57 -4.19
CA LEU A 90 -0.44 -20.89 -5.60
C LEU A 90 -0.72 -22.37 -5.86
N SER A 91 -1.31 -22.67 -7.01
CA SER A 91 -1.31 -23.98 -7.64
C SER A 91 -0.23 -24.02 -8.74
N THR A 92 -0.22 -25.06 -9.55
CA THR A 92 0.84 -25.28 -10.54
C THR A 92 1.00 -24.11 -11.53
N ASP A 93 -0.08 -23.45 -11.92
CA ASP A 93 -0.11 -22.45 -13.00
C ASP A 93 -0.94 -21.21 -12.68
N ARG A 94 -1.59 -21.15 -11.51
CA ARG A 94 -2.51 -20.06 -11.15
C ARG A 94 -2.47 -19.70 -9.68
N ILE A 95 -3.01 -18.52 -9.37
CA ILE A 95 -3.29 -18.08 -8.01
C ILE A 95 -4.62 -18.72 -7.59
N GLU A 96 -4.58 -19.58 -6.58
CA GLU A 96 -5.82 -20.16 -6.03
C GLU A 96 -6.55 -19.20 -5.11
N ARG A 97 -5.77 -18.59 -4.22
CA ARG A 97 -6.30 -17.66 -3.22
C ARG A 97 -5.30 -16.56 -2.92
N THR A 98 -5.83 -15.38 -2.67
CA THR A 98 -5.07 -14.24 -2.18
C THR A 98 -5.70 -13.74 -0.90
N ILE A 99 -4.91 -13.65 0.17
CA ILE A 99 -5.32 -13.02 1.42
C ILE A 99 -4.70 -11.63 1.45
N VAL A 100 -5.56 -10.61 1.51
CA VAL A 100 -5.17 -9.21 1.58
C VAL A 100 -5.40 -8.72 3.00
N GLY A 101 -4.36 -8.67 3.82
CA GLY A 101 -4.38 -8.07 5.15
C GLY A 101 -4.22 -6.55 5.03
N ILE A 102 -5.12 -5.80 5.67
CA ILE A 102 -5.15 -4.33 5.59
C ILE A 102 -5.27 -3.76 6.99
N GLY A 103 -4.38 -2.81 7.31
CA GLY A 103 -4.47 -1.95 8.48
C GLY A 103 -4.67 -0.50 8.06
N ILE A 104 -5.82 0.08 8.39
CA ILE A 104 -6.11 1.50 8.17
C ILE A 104 -6.11 2.21 9.52
N ASN A 105 -5.25 3.22 9.67
CA ASN A 105 -5.33 4.12 10.82
C ASN A 105 -6.52 5.05 10.62
N VAL A 106 -7.61 4.81 11.34
CA VAL A 106 -8.86 5.58 11.18
C VAL A 106 -8.94 6.70 12.20
N ASN A 107 -9.10 6.38 13.48
CA ASN A 107 -9.37 7.36 14.55
C ASN A 107 -8.21 7.54 15.53
N GLN A 108 -7.13 6.80 15.39
CA GLN A 108 -5.98 6.88 16.29
C GLN A 108 -5.29 8.24 16.17
N LEU A 109 -5.18 8.96 17.31
CA LEU A 109 -4.58 10.29 17.37
C LEU A 109 -3.13 10.25 17.90
N LYS A 110 -2.77 9.20 18.66
CA LYS A 110 -1.44 9.05 19.26
C LYS A 110 -0.80 7.76 18.80
N PHE A 111 0.43 7.86 18.33
CA PHE A 111 1.19 6.73 17.84
C PHE A 111 2.45 6.50 18.71
N PRO A 112 2.95 5.26 18.80
CA PRO A 112 4.24 4.97 19.40
C PRO A 112 5.35 5.82 18.80
N ALA A 113 6.28 6.29 19.64
CA ALA A 113 7.34 7.21 19.22
C ALA A 113 8.39 6.57 18.30
N ASP A 114 8.48 5.26 18.30
CA ASP A 114 9.38 4.46 17.46
C ASP A 114 8.86 4.29 16.02
N LEU A 115 7.58 4.60 15.77
CA LEU A 115 7.06 4.61 14.41
C LEU A 115 7.54 5.86 13.66
N PRO A 116 8.11 5.71 12.45
CA PRO A 116 8.82 6.80 11.80
C PRO A 116 7.89 7.96 11.38
N ASN A 117 6.71 7.66 10.86
CA ASN A 117 5.86 8.68 10.24
C ASN A 117 4.38 8.28 10.14
N PRO A 118 3.73 7.80 11.21
CA PRO A 118 2.33 7.42 11.14
C PRO A 118 1.39 8.64 11.12
N THR A 119 0.22 8.46 10.50
CA THR A 119 -0.95 9.35 10.60
C THR A 119 -2.22 8.53 10.57
N SER A 120 -3.38 9.18 10.75
CA SER A 120 -4.70 8.56 10.65
C SER A 120 -5.66 9.44 9.86
N MET A 121 -6.79 8.85 9.43
CA MET A 121 -7.84 9.59 8.75
C MET A 121 -8.37 10.73 9.63
N ALA A 122 -8.58 10.48 10.93
CA ALA A 122 -9.05 11.51 11.86
C ALA A 122 -8.07 12.68 12.04
N VAL A 123 -6.76 12.41 11.99
CA VAL A 123 -5.72 13.45 12.02
C VAL A 123 -5.75 14.29 10.75
N GLU A 124 -5.92 13.65 9.58
CA GLU A 124 -5.88 14.36 8.29
C GLU A 124 -7.17 15.13 8.00
N CYS A 125 -8.37 14.59 8.35
CA CYS A 125 -9.66 15.27 8.11
C CYS A 125 -10.21 16.03 9.32
N GLY A 126 -9.55 15.96 10.49
CA GLY A 126 -9.91 16.73 11.69
C GLY A 126 -11.19 16.27 12.41
N ARG A 127 -11.68 15.06 12.15
CA ARG A 127 -12.90 14.53 12.76
C ARG A 127 -12.83 13.01 12.95
N VAL A 128 -13.59 12.49 13.91
CA VAL A 128 -13.80 11.06 14.13
C VAL A 128 -14.70 10.50 13.02
N LEU A 129 -14.38 9.30 12.54
CA LEU A 129 -15.06 8.62 11.44
C LEU A 129 -15.70 7.32 11.90
N ASP A 130 -16.79 6.94 11.25
CA ASP A 130 -17.39 5.61 11.38
C ASP A 130 -16.51 4.60 10.61
N ARG A 131 -15.94 3.65 11.34
CA ARG A 131 -15.05 2.62 10.77
C ARG A 131 -15.78 1.68 9.81
N GLU A 132 -17.06 1.35 10.09
CA GLU A 132 -17.85 0.54 9.18
C GLU A 132 -18.11 1.26 7.85
N GLU A 133 -18.36 2.56 7.89
CA GLU A 133 -18.54 3.37 6.69
C GLU A 133 -17.28 3.37 5.83
N VAL A 134 -16.09 3.53 6.46
CA VAL A 134 -14.79 3.42 5.79
C VAL A 134 -14.61 2.04 5.16
N LEU A 135 -14.91 0.96 5.88
CA LEU A 135 -14.83 -0.40 5.35
C LEU A 135 -15.77 -0.61 4.17
N ARG A 136 -17.02 -0.18 4.26
CA ARG A 136 -18.00 -0.29 3.17
C ARG A 136 -17.56 0.48 1.93
N SER A 137 -16.99 1.68 2.10
CA SER A 137 -16.44 2.46 0.99
C SER A 137 -15.30 1.71 0.31
N PHE A 138 -14.34 1.20 1.09
CA PHE A 138 -13.24 0.40 0.55
C PHE A 138 -13.74 -0.81 -0.25
N MET A 139 -14.69 -1.56 0.29
CA MET A 139 -15.23 -2.74 -0.40
C MET A 139 -15.91 -2.39 -1.72
N ARG A 140 -16.68 -1.30 -1.79
CA ARG A 140 -17.27 -0.84 -3.06
C ARG A 140 -16.20 -0.52 -4.11
N HIS A 141 -15.14 0.19 -3.71
CA HIS A 141 -14.05 0.51 -4.63
C HIS A 141 -13.27 -0.73 -5.05
N LEU A 142 -13.01 -1.64 -4.10
CA LEU A 142 -12.33 -2.90 -4.40
C LEU A 142 -13.13 -3.76 -5.38
N GLU A 143 -14.43 -3.95 -5.16
CA GLU A 143 -15.30 -4.70 -6.07
C GLU A 143 -15.31 -4.12 -7.47
N SER A 144 -15.40 -2.80 -7.60
CA SER A 144 -15.39 -2.11 -8.90
C SER A 144 -14.06 -2.32 -9.64
N LEU A 145 -12.92 -2.16 -8.96
CA LEU A 145 -11.60 -2.26 -9.56
C LEU A 145 -11.19 -3.73 -9.83
N TYR A 146 -11.56 -4.63 -8.95
CA TYR A 146 -11.35 -6.07 -9.16
C TYR A 146 -12.17 -6.58 -10.35
N GLY A 147 -13.43 -6.12 -10.47
CA GLY A 147 -14.24 -6.41 -11.66
C GLY A 147 -13.66 -5.83 -12.95
N ALA A 148 -13.03 -4.66 -12.91
CA ALA A 148 -12.31 -4.11 -14.06
C ALA A 148 -11.10 -4.98 -14.43
N LEU A 149 -10.35 -5.47 -13.45
CA LEU A 149 -9.25 -6.41 -13.66
C LEU A 149 -9.74 -7.73 -14.29
N GLU A 150 -10.85 -8.27 -13.79
CA GLU A 150 -11.47 -9.49 -14.31
C GLU A 150 -11.93 -9.34 -15.76
N ARG A 151 -12.39 -8.15 -16.17
CA ARG A 151 -12.73 -7.81 -17.57
C ARG A 151 -11.50 -7.54 -18.45
N GLY A 152 -10.28 -7.61 -17.89
CA GLY A 152 -9.03 -7.42 -18.63
C GLY A 152 -8.63 -5.96 -18.85
N GLU A 153 -9.18 -5.00 -18.10
CA GLU A 153 -8.86 -3.56 -18.19
C GLU A 153 -7.49 -3.21 -17.54
N LYS A 154 -6.48 -4.08 -17.73
CA LYS A 154 -5.16 -4.03 -17.05
C LYS A 154 -4.44 -2.72 -17.30
N GLY A 155 -4.32 -2.29 -18.55
CA GLY A 155 -3.56 -1.08 -18.91
C GLY A 155 -4.09 0.20 -18.24
N ALA A 156 -5.42 0.32 -18.09
CA ALA A 156 -6.02 1.46 -17.39
C ALA A 156 -5.73 1.43 -15.87
N LEU A 157 -5.65 0.24 -15.26
CA LEU A 157 -5.29 0.07 -13.85
C LEU A 157 -3.83 0.41 -13.61
N GLU A 158 -2.91 -0.11 -14.43
CA GLU A 158 -1.47 0.17 -14.37
C GLU A 158 -1.18 1.68 -14.54
N GLU A 159 -1.84 2.34 -15.49
CA GLU A 159 -1.69 3.79 -15.70
C GLU A 159 -2.18 4.59 -14.48
N ARG A 160 -3.34 4.23 -13.92
CA ARG A 160 -3.88 4.86 -12.70
C ARG A 160 -2.97 4.63 -11.50
N TYR A 161 -2.46 3.41 -11.32
CA TYR A 161 -1.51 3.09 -10.26
C TYR A 161 -0.25 3.94 -10.41
N ARG A 162 0.35 3.95 -11.61
CA ARG A 162 1.54 4.73 -11.91
C ARG A 162 1.32 6.22 -11.63
N ALA A 163 0.20 6.81 -12.07
CA ALA A 163 -0.11 8.23 -11.85
C ALA A 163 -0.33 8.56 -10.36
N THR A 164 -0.62 7.56 -9.52
CA THR A 164 -0.88 7.71 -8.09
C THR A 164 0.35 7.40 -7.24
N MET A 165 1.46 6.95 -7.85
CA MET A 165 2.68 6.60 -7.11
C MET A 165 3.26 7.80 -6.36
N TYR A 166 3.72 7.53 -5.13
CA TYR A 166 4.47 8.46 -4.31
C TYR A 166 5.84 8.73 -4.92
N HIS A 167 6.22 10.00 -5.08
CA HIS A 167 7.46 10.46 -5.68
C HIS A 167 7.71 10.04 -7.14
N LEU A 168 6.65 9.74 -7.90
CA LEU A 168 6.80 9.47 -9.33
C LEU A 168 7.44 10.67 -10.06
N GLY A 169 8.54 10.43 -10.77
CA GLY A 169 9.22 11.46 -11.56
C GLY A 169 10.09 12.42 -10.75
N GLU A 170 10.15 12.25 -9.43
CA GLU A 170 10.98 13.04 -8.53
C GLU A 170 12.27 12.31 -8.16
N GLU A 171 13.39 13.06 -8.02
CA GLU A 171 14.65 12.49 -7.58
C GLU A 171 14.72 12.42 -6.06
N HIS A 172 14.87 11.20 -5.52
CA HIS A 172 14.98 10.95 -4.09
C HIS A 172 16.17 10.06 -3.73
N THR A 173 16.43 9.94 -2.43
CA THR A 173 17.47 9.05 -1.90
C THR A 173 16.87 7.68 -1.60
N TYR A 174 17.55 6.65 -2.07
CA TYR A 174 17.28 5.25 -1.80
C TYR A 174 18.48 4.60 -1.11
N ALA A 175 18.27 3.48 -0.44
CA ALA A 175 19.32 2.66 0.13
C ALA A 175 19.19 1.23 -0.37
N TYR A 176 20.30 0.61 -0.74
CA TYR A 176 20.39 -0.82 -0.95
C TYR A 176 20.24 -1.58 0.39
N SER A 177 20.00 -2.88 0.31
CA SER A 177 20.00 -3.77 1.49
C SER A 177 21.32 -3.76 2.26
N SER A 178 22.44 -3.37 1.61
CA SER A 178 23.75 -3.14 2.23
C SER A 178 23.81 -1.87 3.10
N GLY A 179 22.81 -0.97 2.99
CA GLY A 179 22.81 0.35 3.62
C GLY A 179 23.47 1.45 2.79
N GLU A 180 24.12 1.13 1.68
CA GLU A 180 24.67 2.12 0.74
C GLU A 180 23.54 2.94 0.13
N ARG A 181 23.72 4.28 0.10
CA ARG A 181 22.71 5.22 -0.40
C ARG A 181 23.03 5.68 -1.81
N PHE A 182 21.99 5.89 -2.61
CA PHE A 182 22.09 6.44 -3.95
C PHE A 182 20.89 7.35 -4.27
N ARG A 183 21.03 8.19 -5.28
CA ARG A 183 19.93 9.04 -5.78
C ARG A 183 19.37 8.44 -7.06
N ALA A 184 18.05 8.46 -7.17
CA ALA A 184 17.37 7.98 -8.37
C ALA A 184 15.96 8.57 -8.48
N THR A 185 15.38 8.45 -9.67
CA THR A 185 14.03 8.92 -9.99
C THR A 185 13.13 7.73 -10.30
N ILE A 186 11.94 7.64 -9.66
CA ILE A 186 10.95 6.61 -9.99
C ILE A 186 10.41 6.83 -11.40
N ARG A 187 10.49 5.81 -12.25
CA ARG A 187 9.92 5.77 -13.60
C ARG A 187 8.70 4.87 -13.73
N GLY A 188 8.33 4.15 -12.67
CA GLY A 188 7.17 3.27 -12.60
C GLY A 188 7.51 1.91 -12.00
N VAL A 189 6.66 0.93 -12.28
CA VAL A 189 6.78 -0.46 -11.82
C VAL A 189 6.60 -1.38 -13.02
N ARG A 190 7.22 -2.55 -13.00
CA ARG A 190 6.99 -3.62 -13.98
C ARG A 190 5.65 -4.33 -13.69
N PRO A 191 5.03 -4.97 -14.68
CA PRO A 191 3.85 -5.83 -14.44
C PRO A 191 4.09 -6.96 -13.43
N SER A 192 5.34 -7.38 -13.27
CA SER A 192 5.80 -8.35 -12.25
C SER A 192 6.05 -7.75 -10.87
N GLY A 193 6.04 -6.39 -10.76
CA GLY A 193 6.09 -5.66 -9.49
C GLY A 193 7.43 -4.99 -9.16
N GLU A 194 8.49 -5.14 -9.97
CA GLU A 194 9.78 -4.49 -9.73
C GLU A 194 9.68 -2.97 -9.91
N LEU A 195 10.28 -2.24 -8.96
CA LEU A 195 10.39 -0.78 -9.02
C LEU A 195 11.44 -0.38 -10.08
N ARG A 196 11.09 0.52 -10.97
CA ARG A 196 12.00 1.06 -11.99
C ARG A 196 12.56 2.39 -11.54
N LEU A 197 13.87 2.43 -11.29
CA LEU A 197 14.62 3.62 -10.87
C LEU A 197 15.60 4.04 -11.94
N GLU A 198 15.52 5.30 -12.36
CA GLU A 198 16.53 5.93 -13.22
C GLU A 198 17.60 6.57 -12.33
N HIS A 199 18.83 6.11 -12.52
CA HIS A 199 20.01 6.60 -11.82
C HIS A 199 20.55 7.90 -12.43
N ALA A 200 21.48 8.56 -11.73
CA ALA A 200 22.11 9.81 -12.18
C ALA A 200 22.88 9.66 -13.50
N ASP A 201 23.30 8.45 -13.86
CA ASP A 201 23.95 8.13 -15.14
C ASP A 201 22.95 7.93 -16.30
N GLY A 202 21.64 8.11 -16.05
CA GLY A 202 20.56 7.92 -17.01
C GLY A 202 20.16 6.44 -17.20
N THR A 203 20.80 5.50 -16.51
CA THR A 203 20.41 4.08 -16.59
C THR A 203 19.16 3.80 -15.77
N VAL A 204 18.20 3.06 -16.36
CA VAL A 204 17.03 2.57 -15.63
C VAL A 204 17.31 1.16 -15.15
N ARG A 205 17.26 0.95 -13.84
CA ARG A 205 17.41 -0.35 -13.22
C ARG A 205 16.10 -0.78 -12.55
N GLU A 206 15.90 -2.09 -12.46
CA GLU A 206 14.71 -2.71 -11.90
C GLU A 206 15.08 -3.37 -10.56
N TYR A 207 14.26 -3.12 -9.56
CA TYR A 207 14.52 -3.58 -8.20
C TYR A 207 13.35 -4.39 -7.67
N ALA A 208 13.64 -5.62 -7.30
CA ALA A 208 12.68 -6.46 -6.60
C ALA A 208 12.44 -5.93 -5.18
N PHE A 209 11.33 -6.37 -4.62
CA PHE A 209 11.01 -6.08 -3.23
C PHE A 209 12.16 -6.50 -2.29
N LYS A 210 12.60 -5.61 -1.39
CA LYS A 210 13.73 -5.72 -0.46
C LYS A 210 15.11 -5.37 -1.01
N GLU A 211 15.29 -5.17 -2.30
CA GLU A 211 16.60 -4.77 -2.84
C GLU A 211 16.90 -3.30 -2.57
N VAL A 212 15.84 -2.46 -2.50
CA VAL A 212 15.96 -1.04 -2.19
C VAL A 212 14.92 -0.59 -1.17
N GLU A 213 15.26 0.45 -0.43
CA GLU A 213 14.42 1.14 0.54
C GLU A 213 14.40 2.65 0.26
N PHE A 214 13.24 3.27 0.49
CA PHE A 214 13.09 4.72 0.47
C PHE A 214 13.75 5.31 1.73
N VAL A 215 14.70 6.22 1.56
CA VAL A 215 15.25 7.00 2.67
C VAL A 215 14.32 8.20 2.89
N LEU A 216 13.39 8.06 3.82
CA LEU A 216 12.49 9.14 4.19
C LEU A 216 13.24 10.19 5.02
N PRO A 217 12.89 11.50 4.87
CA PRO A 217 13.46 12.53 5.72
C PRO A 217 13.14 12.21 7.19
N HIS A 218 14.17 12.03 8.01
CA HIS A 218 13.98 11.95 9.45
C HIS A 218 13.39 13.28 9.93
N LYS A 219 12.37 13.20 10.81
CA LYS A 219 12.03 14.37 11.63
C LYS A 219 13.29 14.76 12.38
N GLU A 220 13.93 15.87 11.98
CA GLU A 220 14.88 16.51 12.85
C GLU A 220 14.15 16.78 14.16
N ASN A 221 14.62 16.14 15.25
CA ASN A 221 14.16 16.47 16.58
C ASN A 221 14.43 17.97 16.78
N LYS A 222 13.39 18.79 16.65
CA LYS A 222 13.45 20.16 17.16
C LYS A 222 13.54 20.03 18.68
N ASN A 223 14.79 20.11 19.19
CA ASN A 223 15.06 20.41 20.61
C ASN A 223 14.45 21.75 20.98
#